data_44f220f24dd0a561c41ad1c1d752586b
#
_entry.id   44f220f24dd0a561c41ad1c1d752586b
#
_cell.length_a   1.000
_cell.length_b   1.000
_cell.length_c   1.000
_cell.angle_alpha   90.00
_cell.angle_beta   90.00
_cell.angle_gamma   90.00
#
_symmetry.space_group_name_H-M   'P 1'
#
loop_
_entity.id
_entity.type
_entity.pdbx_description
1 polymer ?
#
loop_
_entity_poly.entity_id
_entity_poly.type
_entity_poly.pdbx_seq_one_letter_code
_entity_poly.pdbx_strand_id
1 'polypeptide(L)' 'VITNPTEYEHAEVELRDLQQRLGKLQQLHPLGAKGFTKAGIRKMIARLHEELALYEGSEEARKSSTR' A
#
# COMPACT_ATOMS: atom_id res chain seq x y z
N VAL A 1 -6.83 8.83 -2.00
CA VAL A 1 -5.93 9.85 -1.45
C VAL A 1 -6.03 9.87 0.06
N ILE A 2 -4.89 9.83 0.72
CA ILE A 2 -4.84 9.83 2.18
C ILE A 2 -4.84 11.27 2.68
N THR A 3 -5.84 11.63 3.49
CA THR A 3 -5.99 13.00 3.95
C THR A 3 -5.95 13.14 5.47
N ASN A 4 -5.97 12.04 6.22
CA ASN A 4 -5.94 12.10 7.68
C ASN A 4 -5.27 10.85 8.25
N PRO A 5 -4.89 10.87 9.55
CA PRO A 5 -4.20 9.73 10.17
C PRO A 5 -5.00 8.43 10.14
N THR A 6 -6.32 8.51 10.24
CA THR A 6 -7.15 7.30 10.19
C THR A 6 -7.06 6.61 8.84
N GLU A 7 -7.11 7.38 7.76
CA GLU A 7 -6.94 6.84 6.41
C GLU A 7 -5.54 6.28 6.22
N TYR A 8 -4.54 6.93 6.80
CA TYR A 8 -3.18 6.46 6.75
C TYR A 8 -3.03 5.08 7.39
N GLU A 9 -3.61 4.91 8.58
CA GLU A 9 -3.59 3.61 9.26
C GLU A 9 -4.30 2.54 8.45
N HIS A 10 -5.45 2.87 7.86
CA HIS A 10 -6.19 1.93 7.02
C HIS A 10 -5.36 1.52 5.81
N ALA A 11 -4.67 2.46 5.20
CA ALA A 11 -3.82 2.17 4.04
C ALA A 11 -2.67 1.25 4.42
N GLU A 12 -2.08 1.44 5.59
CA GLU A 12 -1.01 0.57 6.06
C GLU A 12 -1.49 -0.85 6.29
N VAL A 13 -2.68 -1.01 6.88
CA VAL A 13 -3.27 -2.32 7.12
C VAL A 13 -3.59 -2.99 5.79
N GLU A 14 -4.16 -2.25 4.86
CA GLU A 14 -4.48 -2.76 3.54
C GLU A 14 -3.23 -3.20 2.78
N LEU A 15 -2.17 -2.41 2.87
CA LEU A 15 -0.90 -2.75 2.25
C LEU A 15 -0.35 -4.06 2.80
N ARG A 16 -0.38 -4.21 4.11
CA ARG A 16 0.10 -5.44 4.76
C ARG A 16 -0.72 -6.64 4.32
N ASP A 17 -2.04 -6.48 4.26
CA ASP A 17 -2.94 -7.54 3.82
C ASP A 17 -2.64 -7.97 2.39
N LEU A 18 -2.44 -7.01 1.50
CA LEU A 18 -2.11 -7.31 0.11
C LEU A 18 -0.77 -8.02 -0.02
N GLN A 19 0.21 -7.61 0.78
CA GLN A 19 1.52 -8.26 0.77
C GLN A 19 1.42 -9.71 1.22
N GLN A 20 0.59 -9.99 2.23
CA GLN A 20 0.36 -11.35 2.68
C GLN A 20 -0.34 -12.18 1.61
N ARG A 21 -1.31 -11.60 0.93
CA ARG A 21 -2.01 -12.29 -0.16
C ARG A 21 -1.07 -12.62 -1.31
N LEU A 22 -0.20 -11.68 -1.64
CA LEU A 22 0.79 -11.91 -2.70
C LEU A 22 1.71 -13.07 -2.34
N GLY A 23 2.17 -13.10 -1.08
CA GLY A 23 3.01 -14.19 -0.61
C GLY A 23 2.33 -15.55 -0.71
N LYS A 24 1.06 -15.61 -0.30
CA LYS A 24 0.29 -16.85 -0.40
C LYS A 24 0.10 -17.28 -1.85
N LEU A 25 -0.19 -16.34 -2.74
CA LEU A 25 -0.36 -16.65 -4.16
C LEU A 25 0.93 -17.19 -4.76
N GLN A 26 2.07 -16.63 -4.36
CA GLN A 26 3.35 -17.12 -4.86
C GLN A 26 3.65 -18.53 -4.40
N GLN A 27 3.22 -18.89 -3.19
CA GLN A 27 3.42 -20.23 -2.66
C GLN A 27 2.44 -21.25 -3.25
N LEU A 28 1.17 -20.88 -3.33
CA LEU A 28 0.12 -21.81 -3.73
C LEU A 28 -0.08 -21.89 -5.24
N HIS A 29 0.18 -20.80 -5.94
CA HIS A 29 -0.06 -20.70 -7.38
C HIS A 29 1.11 -19.99 -8.06
N PRO A 30 2.28 -20.64 -8.16
CA PRO A 30 3.45 -19.97 -8.70
C PRO A 30 3.33 -19.56 -10.17
N LEU A 31 2.46 -20.22 -10.93
CA LEU A 31 2.28 -19.94 -12.35
C LEU A 31 1.12 -19.00 -12.63
N GLY A 32 0.48 -18.50 -11.59
CA GLY A 32 -0.63 -17.58 -11.74
C GLY A 32 -1.89 -18.15 -11.12
N ALA A 33 -2.79 -17.27 -10.74
CA ALA A 33 -4.05 -17.64 -10.13
C ALA A 33 -5.20 -16.98 -10.86
N LYS A 34 -6.34 -17.63 -10.85
CA LYS A 34 -7.56 -17.01 -11.35
C LYS A 34 -8.01 -15.96 -10.33
N GLY A 35 -8.55 -14.86 -10.82
CA GLY A 35 -8.99 -13.77 -9.98
C GLY A 35 -7.94 -12.69 -9.94
N PHE A 36 -7.53 -12.29 -8.75
CA PHE A 36 -6.49 -11.27 -8.62
C PHE A 36 -5.15 -11.86 -9.04
N THR A 37 -4.60 -11.34 -10.12
CA THR A 37 -3.29 -11.77 -10.59
C THR A 37 -2.21 -11.18 -9.69
N LYS A 38 -1.02 -11.82 -9.69
CA LYS A 38 0.11 -11.27 -8.97
C LYS A 38 0.44 -9.86 -9.43
N ALA A 39 0.35 -9.63 -10.75
CA ALA A 39 0.62 -8.31 -11.31
C ALA A 39 -0.38 -7.28 -10.80
N GLY A 40 -1.67 -7.65 -10.71
CA GLY A 40 -2.69 -6.75 -10.18
C GLY A 40 -2.45 -6.40 -8.73
N ILE A 41 -2.09 -7.39 -7.91
CA ILE A 41 -1.80 -7.14 -6.50
C ILE A 41 -0.55 -6.27 -6.35
N ARG A 42 0.47 -6.50 -7.15
CA ARG A 42 1.68 -5.67 -7.12
C ARG A 42 1.39 -4.23 -7.48
N LYS A 43 0.49 -4.00 -8.45
CA LYS A 43 0.07 -2.65 -8.80
C LYS A 43 -0.64 -1.96 -7.65
N MET A 44 -1.52 -2.70 -6.96
CA MET A 44 -2.23 -2.15 -5.80
C MET A 44 -1.25 -1.80 -4.68
N ILE A 45 -0.28 -2.68 -4.44
CA ILE A 45 0.76 -2.43 -3.44
C ILE A 45 1.56 -1.18 -3.80
N ALA A 46 1.98 -1.06 -5.05
CA ALA A 46 2.76 0.09 -5.50
C ALA A 46 1.97 1.38 -5.33
N ARG A 47 0.67 1.36 -5.64
CA ARG A 47 -0.18 2.52 -5.49
C ARG A 47 -0.32 2.94 -4.03
N LEU A 48 -0.49 1.97 -3.14
CA LEU A 48 -0.58 2.27 -1.71
C LEU A 48 0.73 2.83 -1.17
N HIS A 49 1.86 2.29 -1.60
CA HIS A 49 3.16 2.83 -1.23
C HIS A 49 3.28 4.29 -1.66
N GLU A 50 2.85 4.59 -2.88
CA GLU A 50 2.91 5.95 -3.39
C GLU A 50 2.03 6.89 -2.58
N GLU A 51 0.81 6.47 -2.26
CA GLU A 51 -0.10 7.28 -1.45
C GLU A 51 0.44 7.51 -0.05
N LEU A 52 1.00 6.46 0.56
CA LEU A 52 1.60 6.58 1.88
C LEU A 52 2.79 7.53 1.88
N ALA A 53 3.62 7.43 0.85
CA ALA A 53 4.79 8.30 0.73
C ALA A 53 4.39 9.76 0.56
N LEU A 54 3.36 10.02 -0.23
CA LEU A 54 2.85 11.37 -0.44
C LEU A 54 2.32 11.96 0.86
N TYR A 55 1.59 11.17 1.63
CA TYR A 55 1.07 11.64 2.91
C TYR A 55 2.22 11.92 3.89
N GLU A 56 3.18 11.00 3.97
CA GLU A 56 4.33 11.17 4.86
C GLU A 56 5.15 12.40 4.49
N GLY A 57 5.36 12.62 3.19
CA GLY A 57 6.05 13.80 2.72
C GLY A 57 5.30 15.09 3.06
N SER A 58 3.97 15.06 2.95
CA SER A 58 3.13 16.20 3.30
C SER A 58 3.24 16.52 4.80
N GLU A 59 3.25 15.51 5.65
CA GLU A 59 3.39 15.70 7.09
C GLU A 59 4.75 16.28 7.45
N GLU A 60 5.80 15.80 6.80
CA GLU A 60 7.14 16.33 7.02
C GLU A 60 7.25 17.78 6.59
N ALA A 61 6.65 18.12 5.44
CA ALA A 61 6.67 19.51 4.96
C ALA A 61 5.91 20.42 5.92
N ARG A 62 4.80 19.93 6.46
CA ARG A 62 4.01 20.68 7.44
C ARG A 62 4.79 20.94 8.71
N LYS A 63 5.50 19.93 9.21
CA LYS A 63 6.33 20.06 10.39
C LYS A 63 7.48 21.03 10.16
N SER A 64 8.08 20.97 8.97
CA SER A 64 9.18 21.86 8.62
C SER A 64 8.74 23.31 8.54
N SER A 65 7.51 23.56 8.11
CA SER A 65 7.03 24.92 7.91
C SER A 65 6.51 25.59 9.18
N THR A 66 6.45 24.88 10.29
CA THR A 66 5.92 25.43 11.54
C THR A 66 7.00 25.98 12.47
N ARG A 67 8.13 26.33 11.95
CA ARG A 67 9.22 26.91 12.74
C ARG A 67 9.04 28.36 13.06
#